data_8ae4d0a88e6f1f62af404dbd8f20fd96
#
_entry.id   8ae4d0a88e6f1f62af404dbd8f20fd96
#
_cell.length_a   1.000
_cell.length_b   1.000
_cell.length_c   1.000
_cell.angle_alpha   90.00
_cell.angle_beta   90.00
_cell.angle_gamma   90.00
#
_symmetry.space_group_name_H-M   'P 1'
#
loop_
_entity.id
_entity.type
_entity.pdbx_description
1 polymer ?
#
loop_
_entity_poly.entity_id
_entity_poly.type
_entity_poly.pdbx_seq_one_letter_code
_entity_poly.pdbx_strand_id
1 'polypeptide(L)'
;NTGIGYSALLANTAANNTAVGSNALAANTTGTRNVAFGYAALDANTTASYNSAFGTFSLSDNTTGANNTALGYYALAVNTTASDNTAVGYQALGANTSGTRNTATGRSALTTATTGDDNTGLGYYALVSATTASDNTAVGSSAMENATTGYANTAVGKDAAKQLTTSYGNTVMGFQAGQAITTGNGGNVIIGWQAGQRITTGETNIVIGKKALEENLTGGNNVAVGYNALGDVTSSANTGVGHEVMAVTSTGEANTGMGFRALKANTTASYNTAVGHSALTTNTTGAQNTAIGQGAMNDNTTGSYNVAVGVSAFTTNTTGSENTAVGFEALKAATTADNNVAIGRLAGVGLTTGGGNTILGAAALQTMTTGSSIVAIGLSTLASATGGSHTAVGYQAGLDITTAVQGTYLGYQAGANLTTGNNNVAVGYGSLSTCTTGS
;
A
#
# COMPACT_ATOMS: atom_id res chain seq x y z
N ASN A 1 -14.30 17.22 55.71
CA ASN A 1 -15.27 17.67 54.68
C ASN A 1 -15.28 19.20 54.60
N THR A 2 -15.41 19.73 53.38
CA THR A 2 -15.60 21.16 53.11
C THR A 2 -16.84 21.32 52.22
N GLY A 3 -17.89 22.02 52.69
CA GLY A 3 -19.11 22.31 51.96
C GLY A 3 -19.35 23.80 51.87
N ILE A 4 -19.41 24.36 50.64
CA ILE A 4 -19.68 25.79 50.38
C ILE A 4 -20.78 25.89 49.30
N GLY A 5 -21.95 26.39 49.70
CA GLY A 5 -23.09 26.55 48.79
C GLY A 5 -24.40 26.01 49.34
N TYR A 6 -25.52 26.41 48.72
CA TYR A 6 -26.86 25.88 49.13
C TYR A 6 -26.91 24.36 48.90
N SER A 7 -27.28 23.60 49.95
CA SER A 7 -27.36 22.13 49.95
C SER A 7 -26.06 21.39 49.56
N ALA A 8 -24.87 22.03 49.63
CA ALA A 8 -23.61 21.32 49.41
C ALA A 8 -23.38 20.32 50.55
N LEU A 9 -23.09 19.00 50.19
CA LEU A 9 -22.95 17.89 51.16
C LEU A 9 -24.15 17.66 52.07
N LEU A 10 -25.37 17.95 51.66
CA LEU A 10 -26.58 17.92 52.49
C LEU A 10 -26.79 16.59 53.19
N ALA A 11 -26.70 15.45 52.48
CA ALA A 11 -26.91 14.11 53.01
C ALA A 11 -25.62 13.41 53.50
N ASN A 12 -24.47 14.07 53.45
CA ASN A 12 -23.17 13.43 53.61
C ASN A 12 -22.86 13.00 55.06
N THR A 13 -22.59 11.71 55.25
CA THR A 13 -22.11 11.15 56.55
C THR A 13 -20.67 10.69 56.51
N ALA A 14 -20.05 10.71 55.32
CA ALA A 14 -18.68 10.23 55.09
C ALA A 14 -17.61 11.33 55.24
N ALA A 15 -16.33 10.93 55.29
CA ALA A 15 -15.21 11.80 55.49
C ALA A 15 -14.49 12.14 54.15
N ASN A 16 -13.64 13.21 54.20
CA ASN A 16 -12.72 13.58 53.13
C ASN A 16 -13.36 14.03 51.81
N ASN A 17 -14.57 14.61 51.84
CA ASN A 17 -15.26 15.15 50.68
C ASN A 17 -15.13 16.68 50.66
N THR A 18 -15.00 17.25 49.46
CA THR A 18 -15.01 18.69 49.21
C THR A 18 -16.07 19.06 48.21
N ALA A 19 -17.00 19.95 48.54
CA ALA A 19 -18.08 20.39 47.67
C ALA A 19 -18.20 21.92 47.69
N VAL A 20 -18.13 22.55 46.50
CA VAL A 20 -18.28 24.00 46.33
C VAL A 20 -19.26 24.28 45.21
N GLY A 21 -20.43 24.79 45.54
CA GLY A 21 -21.51 25.05 44.60
C GLY A 21 -22.87 24.66 45.15
N SER A 22 -23.96 25.27 44.63
CA SER A 22 -25.31 24.88 44.99
C SER A 22 -25.57 23.43 44.54
N ASN A 23 -26.06 22.56 45.43
CA ASN A 23 -26.32 21.12 45.28
C ASN A 23 -25.08 20.28 44.96
N ALA A 24 -23.86 20.76 45.13
CA ALA A 24 -22.66 19.94 44.92
C ALA A 24 -22.62 18.78 45.97
N LEU A 25 -22.48 17.51 45.51
CA LEU A 25 -22.51 16.30 46.35
C LEU A 25 -23.72 16.22 47.32
N ALA A 26 -24.88 16.72 46.90
CA ALA A 26 -26.04 16.85 47.78
C ALA A 26 -26.55 15.49 48.30
N ALA A 27 -26.60 14.44 47.48
CA ALA A 27 -27.09 13.11 47.80
C ALA A 27 -26.04 12.18 48.40
N ASN A 28 -24.76 12.59 48.54
CA ASN A 28 -23.70 11.70 49.01
C ASN A 28 -23.95 11.23 50.44
N THR A 29 -23.95 9.92 50.64
CA THR A 29 -24.12 9.34 51.99
C THR A 29 -22.79 8.80 52.52
N THR A 30 -22.26 7.72 51.91
CA THR A 30 -21.08 7.00 52.40
C THR A 30 -19.85 7.13 51.50
N GLY A 31 -19.98 7.78 50.31
CA GLY A 31 -18.87 8.01 49.42
C GLY A 31 -17.80 8.91 50.02
N THR A 32 -16.53 8.55 49.88
CA THR A 32 -15.37 9.26 50.44
C THR A 32 -14.41 9.81 49.37
N ARG A 33 -13.65 10.83 49.71
CA ARG A 33 -12.58 11.40 48.82
C ARG A 33 -13.12 11.89 47.49
N ASN A 34 -14.34 12.43 47.48
CA ASN A 34 -14.89 13.08 46.30
C ASN A 34 -14.63 14.59 46.34
N VAL A 35 -14.39 15.16 45.16
CA VAL A 35 -14.26 16.61 44.97
C VAL A 35 -15.28 17.07 43.96
N ALA A 36 -16.18 17.98 44.35
CA ALA A 36 -17.19 18.55 43.48
C ALA A 36 -17.14 20.06 43.48
N PHE A 37 -16.92 20.69 42.32
CA PHE A 37 -16.84 22.13 42.16
C PHE A 37 -17.74 22.60 41.02
N GLY A 38 -18.88 23.15 41.35
CA GLY A 38 -19.88 23.62 40.37
C GLY A 38 -21.30 23.41 40.82
N TYR A 39 -22.26 24.08 40.13
CA TYR A 39 -23.68 23.85 40.35
C TYR A 39 -24.02 22.39 39.98
N ALA A 40 -24.66 21.64 40.92
CA ALA A 40 -25.06 20.23 40.76
C ALA A 40 -23.89 19.30 40.28
N ALA A 41 -22.67 19.60 40.65
CA ALA A 41 -21.57 18.66 40.43
C ALA A 41 -21.68 17.46 41.39
N LEU A 42 -21.67 16.22 40.84
CA LEU A 42 -21.86 14.97 41.62
C LEU A 42 -23.09 14.97 42.54
N ASP A 43 -24.16 15.64 42.19
CA ASP A 43 -25.31 15.82 43.07
C ASP A 43 -26.09 14.52 43.37
N ALA A 44 -26.14 13.56 42.43
CA ALA A 44 -26.75 12.25 42.63
C ALA A 44 -25.83 11.19 43.29
N ASN A 45 -24.57 11.51 43.56
CA ASN A 45 -23.61 10.53 44.12
C ASN A 45 -24.08 10.05 45.51
N THR A 46 -24.19 8.74 45.66
CA THR A 46 -24.62 8.18 46.97
C THR A 46 -23.49 7.49 47.73
N THR A 47 -22.85 6.50 47.13
CA THR A 47 -21.85 5.65 47.78
C THR A 47 -20.49 5.66 47.09
N ALA A 48 -20.41 6.22 45.89
CA ALA A 48 -19.19 6.20 45.12
C ALA A 48 -18.07 7.10 45.71
N SER A 49 -16.83 6.66 45.53
CA SER A 49 -15.64 7.32 46.08
C SER A 49 -14.62 7.67 44.99
N TYR A 50 -13.70 8.57 45.33
CA TYR A 50 -12.58 8.96 44.44
C TYR A 50 -12.99 9.66 43.15
N ASN A 51 -14.14 10.32 43.12
CA ASN A 51 -14.58 11.09 41.97
C ASN A 51 -14.13 12.56 42.04
N SER A 52 -13.71 13.15 40.93
CA SER A 52 -13.36 14.54 40.81
C SER A 52 -14.22 15.19 39.74
N ALA A 53 -15.11 16.12 40.12
CA ALA A 53 -16.05 16.81 39.24
C ALA A 53 -15.87 18.33 39.32
N PHE A 54 -15.45 18.96 38.23
CA PHE A 54 -15.27 20.40 38.10
C PHE A 54 -16.09 20.94 36.93
N GLY A 55 -17.16 21.62 37.21
CA GLY A 55 -18.06 22.20 36.20
C GLY A 55 -19.53 22.03 36.56
N THR A 56 -20.39 22.89 36.01
CA THR A 56 -21.83 22.75 36.15
C THR A 56 -22.29 21.44 35.54
N PHE A 57 -23.07 20.64 36.28
CA PHE A 57 -23.56 19.30 35.91
C PHE A 57 -22.47 18.28 35.55
N SER A 58 -21.24 18.47 36.01
CA SER A 58 -20.20 17.43 35.86
C SER A 58 -20.52 16.23 36.77
N LEU A 59 -20.57 15.00 36.20
CA LEU A 59 -20.94 13.75 36.90
C LEU A 59 -22.27 13.85 37.67
N SER A 60 -23.25 14.65 37.18
CA SER A 60 -24.49 14.91 37.94
C SER A 60 -25.27 13.65 38.27
N ASP A 61 -25.45 12.71 37.32
CA ASP A 61 -26.25 11.50 37.52
C ASP A 61 -25.47 10.32 38.13
N ASN A 62 -24.21 10.50 38.50
CA ASN A 62 -23.37 9.44 39.04
C ASN A 62 -23.90 8.97 40.40
N THR A 63 -24.21 7.67 40.54
CA THR A 63 -24.71 7.09 41.81
C THR A 63 -23.63 6.26 42.50
N THR A 64 -23.06 5.27 41.80
CA THR A 64 -22.12 4.27 42.38
C THR A 64 -20.80 4.17 41.58
N GLY A 65 -20.64 4.86 40.47
CA GLY A 65 -19.39 4.84 39.68
C GLY A 65 -18.23 5.54 40.40
N ALA A 66 -17.09 4.87 40.53
CA ALA A 66 -15.93 5.36 41.27
C ALA A 66 -14.77 5.74 40.34
N ASN A 67 -13.78 6.48 40.87
CA ASN A 67 -12.53 6.82 40.17
C ASN A 67 -12.75 7.64 38.87
N ASN A 68 -13.81 8.40 38.76
CA ASN A 68 -14.09 9.20 37.59
C ASN A 68 -13.54 10.62 37.75
N THR A 69 -12.98 11.18 36.67
CA THR A 69 -12.57 12.56 36.58
C THR A 69 -13.37 13.29 35.51
N ALA A 70 -14.12 14.32 35.88
CA ALA A 70 -14.90 15.15 34.96
C ALA A 70 -14.54 16.62 35.12
N LEU A 71 -14.00 17.24 34.09
CA LEU A 71 -13.67 18.66 34.04
C LEU A 71 -14.34 19.33 32.84
N GLY A 72 -15.39 20.07 33.09
CA GLY A 72 -16.14 20.78 32.05
C GLY A 72 -17.66 20.75 32.29
N TYR A 73 -18.36 21.65 31.59
CA TYR A 73 -19.83 21.68 31.57
C TYR A 73 -20.38 20.38 30.96
N TYR A 74 -21.26 19.67 31.67
CA TYR A 74 -21.83 18.38 31.27
C TYR A 74 -20.81 17.27 30.97
N ALA A 75 -19.58 17.34 31.50
CA ALA A 75 -18.63 16.22 31.39
C ALA A 75 -19.14 15.03 32.24
N LEU A 76 -19.26 13.81 31.63
CA LEU A 76 -19.79 12.59 32.25
C LEU A 76 -21.17 12.80 32.94
N ALA A 77 -22.00 13.69 32.43
CA ALA A 77 -23.21 14.10 33.13
C ALA A 77 -24.18 12.95 33.38
N VAL A 78 -24.36 12.03 32.45
CA VAL A 78 -25.34 10.89 32.51
C VAL A 78 -24.70 9.61 33.07
N ASN A 79 -23.46 9.65 33.53
CA ASN A 79 -22.77 8.50 34.12
C ASN A 79 -23.52 8.05 35.37
N THR A 80 -23.98 6.79 35.41
CA THR A 80 -24.70 6.29 36.56
C THR A 80 -23.86 5.37 37.45
N THR A 81 -23.28 4.33 36.86
CA THR A 81 -22.56 3.27 37.57
C THR A 81 -21.15 3.04 37.04
N ALA A 82 -20.77 3.66 35.92
CA ALA A 82 -19.50 3.43 35.28
C ALA A 82 -18.32 4.04 36.06
N SER A 83 -17.19 3.35 36.05
CA SER A 83 -15.98 3.70 36.78
C SER A 83 -14.77 3.93 35.88
N ASP A 84 -13.72 4.55 36.43
CA ASP A 84 -12.43 4.68 35.80
C ASP A 84 -12.43 5.52 34.50
N ASN A 85 -13.36 6.46 34.35
CA ASN A 85 -13.46 7.32 33.20
C ASN A 85 -12.81 8.70 33.44
N THR A 86 -12.18 9.24 32.43
CA THR A 86 -11.63 10.60 32.43
C THR A 86 -12.28 11.43 31.31
N ALA A 87 -12.95 12.50 31.65
CA ALA A 87 -13.60 13.42 30.72
C ALA A 87 -13.17 14.87 30.96
N VAL A 88 -12.50 15.47 29.99
CA VAL A 88 -12.03 16.85 30.07
C VAL A 88 -12.56 17.62 28.84
N GLY A 89 -13.50 18.54 29.06
CA GLY A 89 -14.09 19.35 28.00
C GLY A 89 -15.60 19.45 28.09
N TYR A 90 -16.18 20.41 27.34
CA TYR A 90 -17.61 20.55 27.18
C TYR A 90 -18.24 19.28 26.63
N GLN A 91 -19.17 18.66 27.36
CA GLN A 91 -19.88 17.42 26.99
C GLN A 91 -18.97 16.21 26.68
N ALA A 92 -17.73 16.18 27.15
CA ALA A 92 -16.88 15.00 27.02
C ALA A 92 -17.54 13.82 27.76
N LEU A 93 -17.70 12.65 27.09
CA LEU A 93 -18.42 11.46 27.61
C LEU A 93 -19.83 11.79 28.16
N GLY A 94 -20.50 12.81 27.59
CA GLY A 94 -21.74 13.33 28.14
C GLY A 94 -22.89 12.32 28.29
N ALA A 95 -23.01 11.33 27.40
CA ALA A 95 -24.03 10.30 27.41
C ALA A 95 -23.59 8.94 27.99
N ASN A 96 -22.41 8.84 28.59
CA ASN A 96 -21.89 7.57 29.11
C ASN A 96 -22.78 7.09 30.27
N THR A 97 -23.28 5.88 30.19
CA THR A 97 -24.11 5.28 31.24
C THR A 97 -23.38 4.20 32.03
N SER A 98 -22.75 3.24 31.32
CA SER A 98 -22.08 2.09 31.94
C SER A 98 -20.68 1.79 31.36
N GLY A 99 -20.25 2.50 30.34
CA GLY A 99 -18.90 2.32 29.74
C GLY A 99 -17.78 2.69 30.72
N THR A 100 -16.76 1.87 30.82
CA THR A 100 -15.66 2.00 31.78
C THR A 100 -14.31 2.23 31.09
N ARG A 101 -13.34 2.80 31.82
CA ARG A 101 -11.95 3.01 31.35
C ARG A 101 -11.82 3.86 30.09
N ASN A 102 -12.78 4.75 29.84
CA ASN A 102 -12.73 5.66 28.71
C ASN A 102 -11.98 6.95 29.07
N THR A 103 -11.21 7.45 28.17
CA THR A 103 -10.53 8.76 28.25
C THR A 103 -11.03 9.66 27.13
N ALA A 104 -11.70 10.76 27.48
CA ALA A 104 -12.18 11.76 26.54
C ALA A 104 -11.59 13.13 26.90
N THR A 105 -10.79 13.71 26.03
CA THR A 105 -10.25 15.06 26.20
C THR A 105 -10.51 15.89 24.97
N GLY A 106 -11.31 16.93 25.12
CA GLY A 106 -11.75 17.82 24.04
C GLY A 106 -13.24 18.08 24.06
N ARG A 107 -13.67 19.18 23.43
CA ARG A 107 -15.09 19.48 23.27
C ARG A 107 -15.77 18.33 22.52
N SER A 108 -16.79 17.75 23.15
CA SER A 108 -17.61 16.68 22.61
C SER A 108 -16.85 15.42 22.19
N ALA A 109 -15.69 15.16 22.78
CA ALA A 109 -15.03 13.86 22.62
C ALA A 109 -15.90 12.75 23.26
N LEU A 110 -16.15 11.63 22.54
CA LEU A 110 -16.94 10.49 23.00
C LEU A 110 -18.34 10.88 23.53
N THR A 111 -18.95 11.96 23.02
CA THR A 111 -20.20 12.50 23.59
C THR A 111 -21.34 11.51 23.62
N THR A 112 -21.50 10.66 22.58
CA THR A 112 -22.61 9.70 22.49
C THR A 112 -22.25 8.30 22.97
N ALA A 113 -21.04 8.08 23.51
CA ALA A 113 -20.65 6.80 24.08
C ALA A 113 -21.60 6.45 25.23
N THR A 114 -22.21 5.27 25.16
CA THR A 114 -23.15 4.80 26.19
C THR A 114 -22.60 3.65 27.00
N THR A 115 -22.14 2.58 26.35
CA THR A 115 -21.71 1.34 26.99
C THR A 115 -20.34 0.84 26.54
N GLY A 116 -19.68 1.53 25.57
CA GLY A 116 -18.36 1.15 25.09
C GLY A 116 -17.27 1.34 26.14
N ASP A 117 -16.33 0.40 26.21
CA ASP A 117 -15.21 0.39 27.15
C ASP A 117 -13.88 0.72 26.45
N ASP A 118 -12.88 1.12 27.25
CA ASP A 118 -11.47 1.19 26.83
C ASP A 118 -11.20 2.11 25.63
N ASN A 119 -12.01 3.14 25.41
CA ASN A 119 -11.79 4.10 24.34
C ASN A 119 -10.97 5.30 24.79
N THR A 120 -10.07 5.78 23.93
CA THR A 120 -9.34 7.03 24.09
C THR A 120 -9.71 7.99 22.98
N GLY A 121 -10.38 9.08 23.31
CA GLY A 121 -10.74 10.18 22.39
C GLY A 121 -10.05 11.49 22.79
N LEU A 122 -9.05 11.92 22.03
CA LEU A 122 -8.32 13.16 22.28
C LEU A 122 -8.45 14.13 21.11
N GLY A 123 -9.27 15.14 21.23
CA GLY A 123 -9.52 16.15 20.22
C GLY A 123 -10.97 16.59 20.14
N TYR A 124 -11.22 17.70 19.41
CA TYR A 124 -12.57 18.16 19.08
C TYR A 124 -13.30 17.09 18.26
N TYR A 125 -14.45 16.64 18.71
CA TYR A 125 -15.27 15.58 18.08
C TYR A 125 -14.55 14.23 17.84
N ALA A 126 -13.47 13.93 18.54
CA ALA A 126 -12.88 12.61 18.48
C ALA A 126 -13.87 11.55 18.99
N LEU A 127 -14.18 10.50 18.20
CA LEU A 127 -15.15 9.43 18.53
C LEU A 127 -16.53 9.97 18.95
N VAL A 128 -16.97 11.09 18.43
CA VAL A 128 -18.21 11.73 18.91
C VAL A 128 -19.43 10.84 18.77
N SER A 129 -19.51 9.99 17.76
CA SER A 129 -20.64 9.10 17.46
C SER A 129 -20.51 7.68 18.05
N ALA A 130 -19.48 7.40 18.83
CA ALA A 130 -19.21 6.07 19.40
C ALA A 130 -20.29 5.72 20.42
N THR A 131 -21.23 4.85 20.05
CA THR A 131 -22.31 4.42 20.97
C THR A 131 -21.89 3.23 21.81
N THR A 132 -21.53 2.13 21.17
CA THR A 132 -21.09 0.87 21.81
C THR A 132 -19.70 0.43 21.39
N ALA A 133 -18.99 1.29 20.65
CA ALA A 133 -17.62 1.07 20.20
C ALA A 133 -16.66 0.89 21.39
N SER A 134 -15.71 -0.05 21.29
CA SER A 134 -14.74 -0.34 22.36
C SER A 134 -13.30 -0.44 21.81
N ASP A 135 -12.34 -0.33 22.70
CA ASP A 135 -10.91 -0.53 22.40
C ASP A 135 -10.36 0.40 21.28
N ASN A 136 -10.95 1.58 21.09
CA ASN A 136 -10.51 2.51 20.05
C ASN A 136 -9.61 3.62 20.61
N THR A 137 -8.62 4.01 19.85
CA THR A 137 -7.77 5.19 20.11
C THR A 137 -7.92 6.21 18.99
N ALA A 138 -8.51 7.36 19.27
CA ALA A 138 -8.67 8.48 18.34
C ALA A 138 -7.98 9.74 18.85
N VAL A 139 -6.96 10.21 18.15
CA VAL A 139 -6.21 11.41 18.49
C VAL A 139 -6.23 12.40 17.33
N GLY A 140 -6.92 13.51 17.50
CA GLY A 140 -7.05 14.54 16.49
C GLY A 140 -8.48 15.05 16.35
N SER A 141 -8.63 16.26 15.78
CA SER A 141 -9.97 16.81 15.50
C SER A 141 -10.70 15.92 14.50
N SER A 142 -11.91 15.48 14.84
CA SER A 142 -12.77 14.59 14.04
C SER A 142 -12.12 13.24 13.68
N ALA A 143 -11.15 12.76 14.44
CA ALA A 143 -10.63 11.41 14.28
C ALA A 143 -11.74 10.41 14.64
N MET A 144 -12.06 9.45 13.76
CA MET A 144 -13.15 8.46 13.90
C MET A 144 -14.50 9.10 14.32
N GLU A 145 -14.81 10.29 13.77
CA GLU A 145 -16.00 11.06 14.16
C GLU A 145 -17.29 10.23 14.09
N ASN A 146 -17.45 9.38 13.07
CA ASN A 146 -18.66 8.61 12.81
C ASN A 146 -18.61 7.16 13.31
N ALA A 147 -17.59 6.76 14.07
CA ALA A 147 -17.52 5.40 14.61
C ALA A 147 -18.70 5.13 15.54
N THR A 148 -19.51 4.12 15.21
CA THR A 148 -20.68 3.77 16.01
C THR A 148 -20.44 2.52 16.85
N THR A 149 -20.07 1.43 16.21
CA THR A 149 -19.83 0.12 16.85
C THR A 149 -18.48 -0.49 16.46
N GLY A 150 -17.67 0.20 15.65
CA GLY A 150 -16.31 -0.24 15.28
C GLY A 150 -15.43 -0.39 16.52
N TYR A 151 -14.55 -1.39 16.54
CA TYR A 151 -13.70 -1.68 17.69
C TYR A 151 -12.24 -1.95 17.31
N ALA A 152 -11.34 -1.84 18.29
CA ALA A 152 -9.91 -2.10 18.12
C ALA A 152 -9.25 -1.27 16.98
N ASN A 153 -9.68 -0.03 16.77
CA ASN A 153 -9.11 0.86 15.77
C ASN A 153 -8.19 1.89 16.42
N THR A 154 -7.13 2.24 15.75
CA THR A 154 -6.24 3.37 16.11
C THR A 154 -6.27 4.41 14.99
N ALA A 155 -6.70 5.64 15.28
CA ALA A 155 -6.68 6.76 14.34
C ALA A 155 -5.98 7.98 14.93
N VAL A 156 -4.92 8.44 14.29
CA VAL A 156 -4.13 9.59 14.73
C VAL A 156 -4.01 10.62 13.60
N GLY A 157 -4.59 11.77 13.79
CA GLY A 157 -4.58 12.87 12.81
C GLY A 157 -5.95 13.50 12.62
N LYS A 158 -5.97 14.75 12.14
CA LYS A 158 -7.25 15.42 11.82
C LYS A 158 -7.96 14.65 10.70
N ASP A 159 -9.25 14.37 10.89
CA ASP A 159 -10.12 13.61 9.98
C ASP A 159 -9.60 12.18 9.65
N ALA A 160 -8.68 11.60 10.44
CA ALA A 160 -8.22 10.23 10.26
C ALA A 160 -9.38 9.25 10.51
N ALA A 161 -9.63 8.31 9.59
CA ALA A 161 -10.74 7.35 9.62
C ALA A 161 -12.10 7.99 9.95
N LYS A 162 -12.33 9.23 9.52
CA LYS A 162 -13.48 10.06 9.94
C LYS A 162 -14.82 9.38 9.75
N GLN A 163 -15.03 8.69 8.63
CA GLN A 163 -16.30 8.07 8.27
C GLN A 163 -16.44 6.61 8.73
N LEU A 164 -15.46 6.10 9.46
CA LEU A 164 -15.53 4.73 10.01
C LEU A 164 -16.80 4.58 10.84
N THR A 165 -17.58 3.55 10.55
CA THR A 165 -18.83 3.25 11.30
C THR A 165 -18.70 1.96 12.09
N THR A 166 -18.51 0.83 11.42
CA THR A 166 -18.50 -0.52 12.03
C THR A 166 -17.22 -1.30 11.78
N SER A 167 -16.30 -0.78 10.95
CA SER A 167 -15.02 -1.44 10.64
C SER A 167 -14.14 -1.57 11.90
N TYR A 168 -13.27 -2.58 11.94
CA TYR A 168 -12.45 -2.89 13.10
C TYR A 168 -10.99 -3.21 12.75
N GLY A 169 -10.11 -3.13 13.75
CA GLY A 169 -8.71 -3.55 13.58
C GLY A 169 -7.88 -2.69 12.62
N ASN A 170 -8.27 -1.43 12.37
CA ASN A 170 -7.51 -0.54 11.50
C ASN A 170 -6.48 0.29 12.28
N THR A 171 -5.31 0.49 11.69
CA THR A 171 -4.30 1.46 12.16
C THR A 171 -4.17 2.57 11.13
N VAL A 172 -4.62 3.77 11.46
CA VAL A 172 -4.71 4.91 10.55
C VAL A 172 -3.98 6.12 11.12
N MET A 173 -2.97 6.63 10.45
CA MET A 173 -2.17 7.75 10.93
C MET A 173 -1.90 8.78 9.82
N GLY A 174 -2.33 10.01 10.03
CA GLY A 174 -2.10 11.13 9.10
C GLY A 174 -3.34 11.99 8.87
N PHE A 175 -3.13 13.20 8.34
CA PHE A 175 -4.22 14.09 7.93
C PHE A 175 -5.05 13.41 6.84
N GLN A 176 -6.36 13.22 7.09
CA GLN A 176 -7.32 12.56 6.18
C GLN A 176 -6.88 11.14 5.72
N ALA A 177 -6.01 10.47 6.45
CA ALA A 177 -5.68 9.08 6.17
C ALA A 177 -6.93 8.21 6.37
N GLY A 178 -7.21 7.28 5.44
CA GLY A 178 -8.36 6.38 5.51
C GLY A 178 -9.69 7.09 5.76
N GLN A 179 -9.84 8.35 5.35
CA GLN A 179 -10.97 9.21 5.74
C GLN A 179 -12.34 8.59 5.42
N ALA A 180 -12.46 7.90 4.30
CA ALA A 180 -13.71 7.33 3.80
C ALA A 180 -14.00 5.91 4.28
N ILE A 181 -13.15 5.28 5.08
CA ILE A 181 -13.42 3.93 5.63
C ILE A 181 -14.79 3.96 6.33
N THR A 182 -15.66 3.01 5.99
CA THR A 182 -16.99 2.91 6.61
C THR A 182 -17.19 1.58 7.32
N THR A 183 -17.25 0.50 6.57
CA THR A 183 -17.56 -0.86 7.04
C THR A 183 -16.51 -1.85 6.52
N GLY A 184 -16.69 -3.14 6.76
CA GLY A 184 -15.78 -4.19 6.31
C GLY A 184 -14.94 -4.77 7.44
N ASN A 185 -14.20 -5.83 7.15
CA ASN A 185 -13.40 -6.56 8.13
C ASN A 185 -12.14 -5.79 8.59
N GLY A 186 -11.86 -4.63 7.98
CA GLY A 186 -10.75 -3.77 8.39
C GLY A 186 -9.36 -4.37 8.18
N GLY A 187 -8.54 -4.35 9.23
CA GLY A 187 -7.15 -4.84 9.16
C GLY A 187 -6.23 -3.99 8.28
N ASN A 188 -6.61 -2.75 7.99
CA ASN A 188 -5.79 -1.85 7.18
C ASN A 188 -4.73 -1.15 8.05
N VAL A 189 -3.52 -1.01 7.51
CA VAL A 189 -2.47 -0.14 8.03
C VAL A 189 -2.29 1.02 7.07
N ILE A 190 -2.71 2.23 7.45
CA ILE A 190 -2.75 3.41 6.59
C ILE A 190 -1.98 4.55 7.24
N ILE A 191 -0.83 4.91 6.69
CA ILE A 191 0.06 5.92 7.27
C ILE A 191 0.48 6.94 6.22
N GLY A 192 0.12 8.20 6.42
CA GLY A 192 0.53 9.29 5.54
C GLY A 192 -0.57 10.31 5.26
N TRP A 193 -0.19 11.47 4.75
CA TRP A 193 -1.11 12.52 4.33
C TRP A 193 -1.99 12.02 3.17
N GLN A 194 -3.32 11.94 3.37
CA GLN A 194 -4.31 11.41 2.42
C GLN A 194 -3.99 9.98 1.90
N ALA A 195 -3.24 9.18 2.67
CA ALA A 195 -3.04 7.78 2.36
C ALA A 195 -4.38 7.03 2.43
N GLY A 196 -4.71 6.21 1.44
CA GLY A 196 -5.95 5.44 1.38
C GLY A 196 -7.21 6.27 1.60
N GLN A 197 -7.21 7.56 1.19
CA GLN A 197 -8.24 8.52 1.57
C GLN A 197 -9.65 8.07 1.19
N ARG A 198 -9.81 7.40 0.06
CA ARG A 198 -11.12 7.00 -0.49
C ARG A 198 -11.49 5.54 -0.22
N ILE A 199 -10.68 4.77 0.50
CA ILE A 199 -11.03 3.39 0.88
C ILE A 199 -12.33 3.42 1.67
N THR A 200 -13.33 2.65 1.23
CA THR A 200 -14.63 2.52 1.90
C THR A 200 -14.76 1.18 2.62
N THR A 201 -14.69 0.08 1.87
CA THR A 201 -14.81 -1.30 2.38
C THR A 201 -13.59 -2.17 2.07
N GLY A 202 -12.54 -1.61 1.45
CA GLY A 202 -11.28 -2.34 1.20
C GLY A 202 -10.62 -2.83 2.48
N GLU A 203 -10.13 -4.07 2.49
CA GLU A 203 -9.63 -4.76 3.67
C GLU A 203 -8.15 -5.14 3.52
N THR A 204 -7.45 -5.29 4.65
CA THR A 204 -6.08 -5.84 4.70
C THR A 204 -5.07 -5.14 3.78
N ASN A 205 -5.25 -3.84 3.57
CA ASN A 205 -4.30 -3.03 2.81
C ASN A 205 -3.18 -2.48 3.71
N ILE A 206 -1.95 -2.49 3.21
CA ILE A 206 -0.80 -1.80 3.81
C ILE A 206 -0.49 -0.58 2.95
N VAL A 207 -0.75 0.61 3.46
CA VAL A 207 -0.68 1.88 2.73
C VAL A 207 0.22 2.85 3.48
N ILE A 208 1.40 3.11 2.99
CA ILE A 208 2.39 3.97 3.66
C ILE A 208 2.94 5.00 2.68
N GLY A 209 2.62 6.25 2.89
CA GLY A 209 3.11 7.35 2.05
C GLY A 209 2.03 8.37 1.71
N LYS A 210 2.45 9.60 1.40
CA LYS A 210 1.53 10.65 0.94
C LYS A 210 0.81 10.19 -0.33
N LYS A 211 -0.53 10.19 -0.32
CA LYS A 211 -1.39 9.79 -1.43
C LYS A 211 -1.19 8.36 -1.94
N ALA A 212 -0.59 7.47 -1.15
CA ALA A 212 -0.55 6.05 -1.50
C ALA A 212 -1.98 5.49 -1.49
N LEU A 213 -2.36 4.69 -2.48
CA LEU A 213 -3.67 4.04 -2.65
C LEU A 213 -4.85 5.02 -2.49
N GLU A 214 -4.71 6.26 -3.01
CA GLU A 214 -5.67 7.35 -2.74
C GLU A 214 -7.07 7.06 -3.29
N GLU A 215 -7.18 6.53 -4.51
CA GLU A 215 -8.45 6.33 -5.24
C GLU A 215 -9.11 4.96 -5.02
N ASN A 216 -8.52 4.07 -4.26
CA ASN A 216 -9.07 2.74 -3.99
C ASN A 216 -10.36 2.85 -3.16
N LEU A 217 -11.43 2.23 -3.63
CA LEU A 217 -12.71 2.19 -2.91
C LEU A 217 -12.89 0.87 -2.15
N THR A 218 -12.77 -0.26 -2.85
CA THR A 218 -13.15 -1.57 -2.35
C THR A 218 -12.05 -2.64 -2.46
N GLY A 219 -10.94 -2.33 -3.17
CA GLY A 219 -9.84 -3.28 -3.35
C GLY A 219 -9.15 -3.62 -2.03
N GLY A 220 -8.87 -4.90 -1.83
CA GLY A 220 -8.20 -5.42 -0.64
C GLY A 220 -6.86 -6.08 -0.96
N ASN A 221 -6.10 -6.44 0.10
CA ASN A 221 -4.82 -7.13 0.00
C ASN A 221 -3.75 -6.39 -0.83
N ASN A 222 -3.78 -5.06 -0.85
CA ASN A 222 -2.78 -4.26 -1.55
C ASN A 222 -1.67 -3.82 -0.59
N VAL A 223 -0.43 -3.78 -1.10
CA VAL A 223 0.72 -3.17 -0.42
C VAL A 223 1.16 -1.96 -1.23
N ALA A 224 0.96 -0.76 -0.71
CA ALA A 224 1.33 0.52 -1.34
C ALA A 224 2.30 1.28 -0.43
N VAL A 225 3.57 1.32 -0.77
CA VAL A 225 4.60 1.99 0.04
C VAL A 225 5.35 3.01 -0.83
N GLY A 226 5.16 4.28 -0.56
CA GLY A 226 5.79 5.38 -1.29
C GLY A 226 4.82 6.50 -1.67
N TYR A 227 5.36 7.64 -2.13
CA TYR A 227 4.54 8.73 -2.66
C TYR A 227 3.74 8.27 -3.88
N ASN A 228 2.43 8.44 -3.85
CA ASN A 228 1.50 8.07 -4.93
C ASN A 228 1.71 6.62 -5.43
N ALA A 229 2.15 5.72 -4.56
CA ALA A 229 2.23 4.29 -4.87
C ALA A 229 0.81 3.75 -4.99
N LEU A 230 0.50 3.04 -6.09
CA LEU A 230 -0.84 2.50 -6.37
C LEU A 230 -1.93 3.60 -6.37
N GLY A 231 -1.61 4.84 -6.79
CA GLY A 231 -2.48 6.01 -6.64
C GLY A 231 -3.91 5.81 -7.11
N ASP A 232 -4.08 5.34 -8.34
CA ASP A 232 -5.38 5.15 -9.00
C ASP A 232 -5.88 3.69 -8.98
N VAL A 233 -5.22 2.78 -8.23
CA VAL A 233 -5.59 1.36 -8.17
C VAL A 233 -6.94 1.18 -7.49
N THR A 234 -7.89 0.56 -8.18
CA THR A 234 -9.22 0.20 -7.64
C THR A 234 -9.40 -1.29 -7.40
N SER A 235 -8.45 -2.11 -7.82
CA SER A 235 -8.43 -3.57 -7.74
C SER A 235 -7.69 -4.10 -6.50
N SER A 236 -7.50 -5.42 -6.44
CA SER A 236 -6.96 -6.13 -5.29
C SER A 236 -5.60 -6.80 -5.58
N ALA A 237 -4.91 -7.23 -4.52
CA ALA A 237 -3.73 -8.06 -4.56
C ALA A 237 -2.52 -7.46 -5.31
N ASN A 238 -2.38 -6.14 -5.37
CA ASN A 238 -1.23 -5.48 -5.97
C ASN A 238 -0.19 -5.12 -4.90
N THR A 239 1.08 -5.30 -5.22
CA THR A 239 2.21 -4.89 -4.38
C THR A 239 3.02 -3.81 -5.08
N GLY A 240 3.03 -2.60 -4.55
CA GLY A 240 3.77 -1.45 -5.07
C GLY A 240 4.67 -0.81 -4.01
N VAL A 241 5.98 -0.87 -4.22
CA VAL A 241 6.97 -0.24 -3.33
C VAL A 241 7.85 0.71 -4.13
N GLY A 242 7.70 2.00 -3.93
CA GLY A 242 8.46 3.04 -4.63
C GLY A 242 7.62 4.28 -4.96
N HIS A 243 8.31 5.34 -5.38
CA HIS A 243 7.68 6.59 -5.81
C HIS A 243 6.96 6.40 -7.15
N GLU A 244 5.68 6.74 -7.23
CA GLU A 244 4.84 6.61 -8.45
C GLU A 244 4.82 5.20 -9.05
N VAL A 245 5.03 4.16 -8.26
CA VAL A 245 4.89 2.77 -8.72
C VAL A 245 3.41 2.48 -8.98
N MET A 246 3.08 1.91 -10.15
CA MET A 246 1.69 1.62 -10.55
C MET A 246 0.72 2.79 -10.30
N ALA A 247 1.18 4.03 -10.51
CA ALA A 247 0.40 5.22 -10.14
C ALA A 247 -0.90 5.41 -10.94
N VAL A 248 -0.99 4.83 -12.15
CA VAL A 248 -2.13 4.97 -13.06
C VAL A 248 -2.87 3.63 -13.29
N THR A 249 -2.55 2.59 -12.53
CA THR A 249 -3.23 1.29 -12.62
C THR A 249 -4.68 1.44 -12.16
N SER A 250 -5.63 1.02 -12.99
CA SER A 250 -7.05 1.07 -12.64
C SER A 250 -7.58 -0.28 -12.15
N THR A 251 -7.69 -1.27 -13.02
CA THR A 251 -8.32 -2.57 -12.72
C THR A 251 -7.37 -3.77 -12.79
N GLY A 252 -6.08 -3.56 -13.10
CA GLY A 252 -5.09 -4.66 -13.12
C GLY A 252 -4.88 -5.25 -11.72
N GLU A 253 -4.87 -6.57 -11.62
CA GLU A 253 -4.74 -7.33 -10.37
C GLU A 253 -3.43 -8.11 -10.30
N ALA A 254 -3.02 -8.48 -9.09
CA ALA A 254 -1.88 -9.36 -8.83
C ALA A 254 -0.57 -8.90 -9.50
N ASN A 255 -0.36 -7.60 -9.57
CA ASN A 255 0.89 -7.04 -10.07
C ASN A 255 1.87 -6.77 -8.92
N THR A 256 3.15 -6.96 -9.17
CA THR A 256 4.23 -6.61 -8.26
C THR A 256 5.14 -5.56 -8.90
N GLY A 257 5.17 -4.37 -8.35
CA GLY A 257 6.07 -3.28 -8.77
C GLY A 257 7.01 -2.87 -7.63
N MET A 258 8.30 -2.85 -7.88
CA MET A 258 9.28 -2.39 -6.90
C MET A 258 10.32 -1.48 -7.56
N GLY A 259 10.33 -0.20 -7.18
CA GLY A 259 11.25 0.80 -7.73
C GLY A 259 10.54 2.07 -8.18
N PHE A 260 11.33 3.12 -8.45
CA PHE A 260 10.81 4.37 -8.99
C PHE A 260 10.10 4.13 -10.33
N ARG A 261 8.80 4.45 -10.41
CA ARG A 261 7.96 4.33 -11.60
C ARG A 261 7.85 2.93 -12.22
N ALA A 262 8.15 1.87 -11.50
CA ALA A 262 7.89 0.52 -11.99
C ALA A 262 6.38 0.35 -12.26
N LEU A 263 5.99 -0.19 -13.43
CA LEU A 263 4.59 -0.37 -13.87
C LEU A 263 3.75 0.92 -13.82
N LYS A 264 4.35 2.10 -13.97
CA LYS A 264 3.65 3.37 -13.73
C LYS A 264 2.35 3.52 -14.54
N ALA A 265 2.38 3.17 -15.83
CA ALA A 265 1.25 3.33 -16.76
C ALA A 265 0.37 2.07 -16.90
N ASN A 266 0.57 1.06 -16.06
CA ASN A 266 -0.23 -0.17 -16.13
C ASN A 266 -1.70 0.15 -15.84
N THR A 267 -2.57 -0.02 -16.82
CA THR A 267 -4.00 0.32 -16.66
C THR A 267 -4.83 -0.89 -16.25
N THR A 268 -4.93 -1.88 -17.10
CA THR A 268 -5.80 -3.05 -16.91
C THR A 268 -5.06 -4.38 -16.84
N ALA A 269 -3.74 -4.35 -17.07
CA ALA A 269 -2.95 -5.57 -17.13
C ALA A 269 -2.73 -6.20 -15.75
N SER A 270 -2.73 -7.51 -15.70
CA SER A 270 -2.59 -8.31 -14.48
C SER A 270 -1.37 -9.24 -14.55
N TYR A 271 -0.95 -9.71 -13.38
CA TYR A 271 0.13 -10.70 -13.23
C TYR A 271 1.50 -10.25 -13.74
N ASN A 272 1.80 -8.96 -13.72
CA ASN A 272 3.12 -8.45 -14.08
C ASN A 272 4.02 -8.33 -12.85
N THR A 273 5.31 -8.65 -13.03
CA THR A 273 6.36 -8.41 -12.03
C THR A 273 7.38 -7.43 -12.60
N ALA A 274 7.55 -6.27 -11.98
CA ALA A 274 8.51 -5.25 -12.39
C ALA A 274 9.38 -4.82 -11.20
N VAL A 275 10.66 -5.10 -11.25
CA VAL A 275 11.63 -4.76 -10.21
C VAL A 275 12.77 -3.95 -10.79
N GLY A 276 12.87 -2.67 -10.42
CA GLY A 276 13.91 -1.76 -10.90
C GLY A 276 13.36 -0.38 -11.24
N HIS A 277 14.26 0.60 -11.33
CA HIS A 277 13.92 1.95 -11.80
C HIS A 277 13.35 1.87 -13.22
N SER A 278 12.14 2.35 -13.42
CA SER A 278 11.47 2.38 -14.74
C SER A 278 11.31 1.00 -15.42
N ALA A 279 11.23 -0.08 -14.68
CA ALA A 279 10.87 -1.38 -15.25
C ALA A 279 9.37 -1.37 -15.65
N LEU A 280 9.05 -1.82 -16.89
CA LEU A 280 7.67 -1.86 -17.43
C LEU A 280 6.91 -0.53 -17.28
N THR A 281 7.58 0.61 -17.42
CA THR A 281 6.96 1.93 -17.11
C THR A 281 5.75 2.24 -17.97
N THR A 282 5.79 1.92 -19.28
CA THR A 282 4.72 2.28 -20.24
C THR A 282 3.72 1.17 -20.51
N ASN A 283 3.84 0.04 -19.82
CA ASN A 283 2.92 -1.08 -19.99
C ASN A 283 1.47 -0.63 -19.71
N THR A 284 0.57 -0.91 -20.63
CA THR A 284 -0.85 -0.57 -20.46
C THR A 284 -1.71 -1.81 -20.26
N THR A 285 -1.71 -2.72 -21.22
CA THR A 285 -2.54 -3.92 -21.22
C THR A 285 -1.77 -5.23 -21.35
N GLY A 286 -0.42 -5.17 -21.49
CA GLY A 286 0.43 -6.36 -21.55
C GLY A 286 0.45 -7.10 -20.21
N ALA A 287 0.06 -8.37 -20.20
CA ALA A 287 -0.07 -9.18 -19.01
C ALA A 287 1.00 -10.27 -18.89
N GLN A 288 1.21 -10.78 -17.67
CA GLN A 288 2.10 -11.91 -17.40
C GLN A 288 3.56 -11.66 -17.84
N ASN A 289 4.04 -10.43 -17.67
CA ASN A 289 5.42 -10.06 -17.95
C ASN A 289 6.26 -10.05 -16.67
N THR A 290 7.52 -10.46 -16.79
CA THR A 290 8.52 -10.32 -15.73
C THR A 290 9.66 -9.42 -16.21
N ALA A 291 9.84 -8.26 -15.60
CA ALA A 291 10.89 -7.29 -15.90
C ALA A 291 11.73 -7.00 -14.66
N ILE A 292 12.99 -7.40 -14.65
CA ILE A 292 13.89 -7.21 -13.52
C ILE A 292 15.16 -6.48 -14.00
N GLY A 293 15.35 -5.26 -13.56
CA GLY A 293 16.48 -4.41 -13.94
C GLY A 293 16.04 -3.00 -14.28
N GLN A 294 16.98 -2.04 -14.20
CA GLN A 294 16.72 -0.67 -14.64
C GLN A 294 16.32 -0.64 -16.12
N GLY A 295 15.16 -0.07 -16.42
CA GLY A 295 14.67 0.07 -17.79
C GLY A 295 14.36 -1.24 -18.52
N ALA A 296 14.27 -2.36 -17.80
CA ALA A 296 13.83 -3.63 -18.40
C ALA A 296 12.39 -3.46 -18.91
N MET A 297 12.16 -3.77 -20.21
CA MET A 297 10.87 -3.65 -20.91
C MET A 297 10.21 -2.27 -20.73
N ASN A 298 11.01 -1.20 -20.65
CA ASN A 298 10.48 0.15 -20.34
C ASN A 298 9.35 0.58 -21.26
N ASP A 299 9.46 0.31 -22.57
CA ASP A 299 8.55 0.80 -23.62
C ASP A 299 7.44 -0.20 -23.98
N ASN A 300 7.35 -1.35 -23.26
CA ASN A 300 6.29 -2.32 -23.50
C ASN A 300 4.92 -1.67 -23.32
N THR A 301 4.01 -1.87 -24.26
CA THR A 301 2.64 -1.35 -24.18
C THR A 301 1.61 -2.47 -24.02
N THR A 302 1.62 -3.43 -24.94
CA THR A 302 0.63 -4.51 -25.00
C THR A 302 1.22 -5.92 -25.07
N GLY A 303 2.57 -6.02 -25.24
CA GLY A 303 3.26 -7.32 -25.27
C GLY A 303 3.07 -8.10 -23.97
N SER A 304 2.82 -9.40 -24.08
CA SER A 304 2.50 -10.30 -22.97
C SER A 304 3.43 -11.51 -22.92
N TYR A 305 3.49 -12.19 -21.77
CA TYR A 305 4.27 -13.40 -21.57
C TYR A 305 5.78 -13.24 -21.80
N ASN A 306 6.33 -12.04 -21.56
CA ASN A 306 7.74 -11.78 -21.75
C ASN A 306 8.53 -11.85 -20.42
N VAL A 307 9.78 -12.32 -20.51
CA VAL A 307 10.75 -12.29 -19.41
C VAL A 307 11.93 -11.43 -19.81
N ALA A 308 12.20 -10.35 -19.09
CA ALA A 308 13.36 -9.48 -19.28
C ALA A 308 14.13 -9.32 -17.96
N VAL A 309 15.35 -9.83 -17.91
CA VAL A 309 16.21 -9.76 -16.71
C VAL A 309 17.55 -9.14 -17.07
N GLY A 310 17.81 -7.93 -16.60
CA GLY A 310 19.05 -7.19 -16.88
C GLY A 310 18.76 -5.71 -17.13
N VAL A 311 19.79 -4.86 -16.96
CA VAL A 311 19.68 -3.45 -17.28
C VAL A 311 19.41 -3.30 -18.77
N SER A 312 18.35 -2.56 -19.11
CA SER A 312 17.90 -2.32 -20.48
C SER A 312 17.63 -3.59 -21.30
N ALA A 313 17.34 -4.73 -20.66
CA ALA A 313 16.89 -5.92 -21.37
C ALA A 313 15.51 -5.65 -21.98
N PHE A 314 15.35 -5.95 -23.29
CA PHE A 314 14.11 -5.83 -24.06
C PHE A 314 13.44 -4.44 -23.97
N THR A 315 14.24 -3.38 -23.86
CA THR A 315 13.78 -2.03 -23.52
C THR A 315 12.73 -1.48 -24.47
N THR A 316 12.94 -1.61 -25.79
CA THR A 316 12.10 -0.96 -26.82
C THR A 316 10.90 -1.79 -27.26
N ASN A 317 10.63 -2.91 -26.61
CA ASN A 317 9.45 -3.72 -26.94
C ASN A 317 8.18 -2.89 -26.81
N THR A 318 7.32 -2.99 -27.80
CA THR A 318 5.98 -2.36 -27.75
C THR A 318 4.87 -3.41 -27.68
N THR A 319 4.88 -4.37 -28.59
CA THR A 319 3.80 -5.37 -28.74
C THR A 319 4.28 -6.82 -28.78
N GLY A 320 5.61 -7.05 -28.90
CA GLY A 320 6.19 -8.39 -28.97
C GLY A 320 5.88 -9.21 -27.72
N SER A 321 5.57 -10.49 -27.93
CA SER A 321 5.12 -11.42 -26.89
C SER A 321 5.95 -12.71 -26.88
N GLU A 322 5.90 -13.44 -25.76
CA GLU A 322 6.55 -14.75 -25.59
C GLU A 322 8.09 -14.72 -25.77
N ASN A 323 8.72 -13.61 -25.38
CA ASN A 323 10.17 -13.48 -25.47
C ASN A 323 10.84 -13.67 -24.10
N THR A 324 12.04 -14.25 -24.12
CA THR A 324 12.95 -14.34 -22.97
C THR A 324 14.23 -13.60 -23.27
N ALA A 325 14.50 -12.50 -22.55
CA ALA A 325 15.71 -11.69 -22.68
C ALA A 325 16.45 -11.62 -21.35
N VAL A 326 17.60 -12.27 -21.23
CA VAL A 326 18.38 -12.30 -19.99
C VAL A 326 19.80 -11.79 -20.26
N GLY A 327 20.15 -10.65 -19.68
CA GLY A 327 21.46 -10.02 -19.83
C GLY A 327 21.36 -8.51 -20.10
N PHE A 328 22.46 -7.81 -19.87
CA PHE A 328 22.58 -6.39 -20.21
C PHE A 328 22.27 -6.16 -21.70
N GLU A 329 21.26 -5.35 -22.00
CA GLU A 329 20.79 -5.00 -23.34
C GLU A 329 20.44 -6.23 -24.25
N ALA A 330 20.08 -7.38 -23.67
CA ALA A 330 19.57 -8.49 -24.49
C ALA A 330 18.25 -8.08 -25.15
N LEU A 331 18.08 -8.34 -26.47
CA LEU A 331 16.94 -7.95 -27.32
C LEU A 331 16.58 -6.44 -27.22
N LYS A 332 17.52 -5.58 -26.94
CA LYS A 332 17.24 -4.16 -26.65
C LYS A 332 16.42 -3.46 -27.74
N ALA A 333 16.73 -3.70 -29.03
CA ALA A 333 16.06 -3.05 -30.15
C ALA A 333 14.76 -3.74 -30.61
N ALA A 334 14.38 -4.86 -30.03
CA ALA A 334 13.19 -5.61 -30.45
C ALA A 334 11.93 -4.85 -30.08
N THR A 335 11.09 -4.59 -31.08
CA THR A 335 9.85 -3.79 -30.94
C THR A 335 8.58 -4.64 -31.01
N THR A 336 8.49 -5.51 -32.01
CA THR A 336 7.33 -6.36 -32.29
C THR A 336 7.70 -7.84 -32.45
N ALA A 337 8.94 -8.18 -32.12
CA ALA A 337 9.47 -9.56 -32.22
C ALA A 337 8.80 -10.50 -31.23
N ASP A 338 8.45 -11.71 -31.70
CA ASP A 338 7.81 -12.72 -30.86
C ASP A 338 8.64 -14.00 -30.76
N ASN A 339 8.43 -14.77 -29.68
CA ASN A 339 8.97 -16.12 -29.52
C ASN A 339 10.52 -16.22 -29.57
N ASN A 340 11.24 -15.22 -29.07
CA ASN A 340 12.69 -15.26 -29.03
C ASN A 340 13.22 -15.64 -27.65
N VAL A 341 14.29 -16.39 -27.62
CA VAL A 341 15.11 -16.66 -26.42
C VAL A 341 16.48 -16.04 -26.64
N ALA A 342 16.85 -15.00 -25.87
CA ALA A 342 18.14 -14.35 -25.93
C ALA A 342 18.77 -14.26 -24.54
N ILE A 343 19.85 -14.99 -24.34
CA ILE A 343 20.55 -15.08 -23.05
C ILE A 343 22.03 -14.70 -23.25
N GLY A 344 22.44 -13.63 -22.66
CA GLY A 344 23.79 -13.10 -22.72
C GLY A 344 23.84 -11.59 -22.88
N ARG A 345 24.95 -10.96 -22.49
CA ARG A 345 25.18 -9.52 -22.71
C ARG A 345 25.08 -9.20 -24.20
N LEU A 346 24.24 -8.27 -24.61
CA LEU A 346 24.01 -7.87 -26.02
C LEU A 346 23.52 -9.00 -26.93
N ALA A 347 23.00 -10.09 -26.41
CA ALA A 347 22.42 -11.18 -27.22
C ALA A 347 21.22 -10.65 -28.02
N GLY A 348 21.27 -10.74 -29.35
CA GLY A 348 20.22 -10.26 -30.24
C GLY A 348 19.95 -8.75 -30.16
N VAL A 349 20.92 -7.95 -29.74
CA VAL A 349 20.70 -6.52 -29.42
C VAL A 349 20.16 -5.69 -30.59
N GLY A 350 20.47 -6.06 -31.84
CA GLY A 350 19.99 -5.39 -33.06
C GLY A 350 18.64 -5.90 -33.58
N LEU A 351 18.12 -7.02 -33.05
CA LEU A 351 16.89 -7.62 -33.55
C LEU A 351 15.69 -6.69 -33.32
N THR A 352 14.92 -6.40 -34.36
CA THR A 352 13.76 -5.51 -34.27
C THR A 352 12.42 -6.25 -34.38
N THR A 353 12.24 -7.05 -35.43
CA THR A 353 10.97 -7.71 -35.73
C THR A 353 11.08 -9.24 -35.95
N GLY A 354 12.31 -9.78 -36.01
CA GLY A 354 12.53 -11.21 -36.23
C GLY A 354 12.02 -12.07 -35.07
N GLY A 355 11.41 -13.20 -35.35
CA GLY A 355 10.82 -14.10 -34.38
C GLY A 355 11.33 -15.53 -34.44
N GLY A 356 11.09 -16.30 -33.35
CA GLY A 356 11.45 -17.71 -33.27
C GLY A 356 12.96 -17.97 -33.20
N ASN A 357 13.76 -17.05 -32.64
CA ASN A 357 15.21 -17.19 -32.55
C ASN A 357 15.67 -17.73 -31.19
N THR A 358 16.69 -18.58 -31.21
CA THR A 358 17.41 -19.05 -30.01
C THR A 358 18.82 -18.46 -30.02
N ILE A 359 19.08 -17.52 -29.12
CA ILE A 359 20.34 -16.74 -29.06
C ILE A 359 20.94 -16.91 -27.67
N LEU A 360 22.06 -17.65 -27.58
CA LEU A 360 22.73 -17.93 -26.32
C LEU A 360 24.21 -17.60 -26.39
N GLY A 361 24.63 -16.52 -25.77
CA GLY A 361 26.02 -16.08 -25.76
C GLY A 361 26.16 -14.56 -25.80
N ALA A 362 27.24 -14.03 -25.23
CA ALA A 362 27.51 -12.60 -25.29
C ALA A 362 27.73 -12.17 -26.75
N ALA A 363 27.08 -11.07 -27.18
CA ALA A 363 27.14 -10.51 -28.54
C ALA A 363 26.78 -11.52 -29.66
N ALA A 364 26.06 -12.61 -29.35
CA ALA A 364 25.51 -13.48 -30.37
C ALA A 364 24.39 -12.75 -31.12
N LEU A 365 24.32 -12.88 -32.45
CA LEU A 365 23.33 -12.27 -33.35
C LEU A 365 23.22 -10.75 -33.17
N GLN A 366 24.35 -10.04 -33.13
CA GLN A 366 24.39 -8.64 -32.68
C GLN A 366 23.77 -7.65 -33.67
N THR A 367 23.96 -7.85 -34.97
CA THR A 367 23.57 -6.88 -36.04
C THR A 367 22.28 -7.25 -36.77
N MET A 368 21.75 -8.45 -36.57
CA MET A 368 20.53 -8.93 -37.20
C MET A 368 19.33 -8.07 -36.81
N THR A 369 18.55 -7.62 -37.79
CA THR A 369 17.37 -6.79 -37.56
C THR A 369 16.04 -7.56 -37.72
N THR A 370 15.90 -8.39 -38.74
CA THR A 370 14.62 -9.01 -39.12
C THR A 370 14.68 -10.53 -39.28
N GLY A 371 15.83 -11.16 -38.97
CA GLY A 371 16.02 -12.62 -39.10
C GLY A 371 15.10 -13.43 -38.20
N SER A 372 14.60 -14.55 -38.70
CA SER A 372 13.73 -15.47 -37.97
C SER A 372 14.23 -16.91 -38.06
N SER A 373 13.84 -17.74 -37.09
CA SER A 373 14.18 -19.18 -37.03
C SER A 373 15.69 -19.43 -37.00
N ILE A 374 16.44 -18.64 -36.24
CA ILE A 374 17.89 -18.71 -36.10
C ILE A 374 18.27 -19.41 -34.79
N VAL A 375 19.28 -20.26 -34.83
CA VAL A 375 19.97 -20.80 -33.67
C VAL A 375 21.40 -20.24 -33.65
N ALA A 376 21.71 -19.37 -32.66
CA ALA A 376 23.02 -18.76 -32.48
C ALA A 376 23.52 -19.03 -31.04
N ILE A 377 24.41 -20.00 -30.87
CA ILE A 377 24.89 -20.43 -29.54
C ILE A 377 26.40 -20.30 -29.46
N GLY A 378 26.89 -19.40 -28.64
CA GLY A 378 28.31 -19.12 -28.43
C GLY A 378 28.65 -17.65 -28.42
N LEU A 379 29.81 -17.27 -27.88
CA LEU A 379 30.28 -15.89 -27.88
C LEU A 379 30.46 -15.37 -29.31
N SER A 380 29.87 -14.22 -29.65
CA SER A 380 29.92 -13.58 -30.97
C SER A 380 29.52 -14.49 -32.15
N THR A 381 28.67 -15.49 -31.91
CA THR A 381 28.11 -16.35 -32.96
C THR A 381 27.18 -15.53 -33.84
N LEU A 382 27.37 -15.57 -35.20
CA LEU A 382 26.56 -14.81 -36.15
C LEU A 382 26.57 -13.28 -35.87
N ALA A 383 27.62 -12.74 -35.31
CA ALA A 383 27.61 -11.37 -34.79
C ALA A 383 27.35 -10.32 -35.89
N SER A 384 27.84 -10.53 -37.12
CA SER A 384 27.68 -9.62 -38.26
C SER A 384 26.53 -10.05 -39.21
N ALA A 385 25.77 -11.10 -38.89
CA ALA A 385 24.73 -11.62 -39.77
C ALA A 385 23.58 -10.63 -39.98
N THR A 386 23.14 -10.47 -41.21
CA THR A 386 21.95 -9.68 -41.62
C THR A 386 20.94 -10.52 -42.40
N GLY A 387 21.36 -11.69 -42.96
CA GLY A 387 20.48 -12.70 -43.57
C GLY A 387 19.94 -13.68 -42.52
N GLY A 388 18.83 -14.40 -42.79
CA GLY A 388 18.13 -15.24 -41.82
C GLY A 388 18.30 -16.76 -42.00
N SER A 389 17.71 -17.53 -41.08
CA SER A 389 17.62 -19.01 -41.08
C SER A 389 18.96 -19.75 -40.98
N HIS A 390 19.77 -19.37 -40.00
CA HIS A 390 21.05 -20.04 -39.69
C HIS A 390 20.98 -20.94 -38.45
N THR A 391 21.77 -21.99 -38.46
CA THR A 391 22.10 -22.77 -37.26
C THR A 391 23.61 -22.65 -37.02
N ALA A 392 24.01 -21.91 -35.98
CA ALA A 392 25.41 -21.72 -35.63
C ALA A 392 25.67 -22.01 -34.16
N VAL A 393 26.58 -22.92 -33.88
CA VAL A 393 26.97 -23.32 -32.53
C VAL A 393 28.48 -23.36 -32.38
N GLY A 394 29.01 -22.49 -31.53
CA GLY A 394 30.46 -22.40 -31.27
C GLY A 394 30.93 -20.96 -31.12
N TYR A 395 32.09 -20.74 -30.50
CA TYR A 395 32.74 -19.44 -30.43
C TYR A 395 32.96 -18.90 -31.83
N GLN A 396 32.41 -17.70 -32.15
CA GLN A 396 32.53 -17.03 -33.45
C GLN A 396 32.11 -17.89 -34.67
N ALA A 397 31.23 -18.88 -34.48
CA ALA A 397 30.69 -19.62 -35.61
C ALA A 397 29.88 -18.67 -36.51
N GLY A 398 30.20 -18.57 -37.80
CA GLY A 398 29.61 -17.65 -38.75
C GLY A 398 29.78 -16.18 -38.42
N LEU A 399 30.90 -15.76 -37.81
CA LEU A 399 31.14 -14.40 -37.27
C LEU A 399 30.83 -13.29 -38.29
N ASP A 400 31.44 -13.35 -39.50
CA ASP A 400 31.38 -12.32 -40.51
C ASP A 400 30.30 -12.54 -41.59
N ILE A 401 29.37 -13.45 -41.35
CA ILE A 401 28.23 -13.64 -42.24
C ILE A 401 27.48 -12.32 -42.35
N THR A 402 27.23 -11.87 -43.58
CA THR A 402 26.43 -10.67 -43.84
C THR A 402 25.08 -11.02 -44.47
N THR A 403 25.05 -11.33 -45.75
CA THR A 403 23.81 -11.56 -46.51
C THR A 403 23.54 -13.05 -46.81
N ALA A 404 24.43 -13.96 -46.43
CA ALA A 404 24.22 -15.39 -46.57
C ALA A 404 22.93 -15.83 -45.86
N VAL A 405 22.30 -16.90 -46.39
CA VAL A 405 21.11 -17.51 -45.79
C VAL A 405 21.28 -19.02 -45.71
N GLN A 406 20.52 -19.67 -44.76
CA GLN A 406 20.41 -21.12 -44.64
C GLN A 406 21.74 -21.85 -44.40
N GLY A 407 22.65 -21.25 -43.62
CA GLY A 407 23.92 -21.85 -43.26
C GLY A 407 23.87 -22.68 -41.97
N THR A 408 24.65 -23.76 -41.90
CA THR A 408 24.88 -24.58 -40.70
C THR A 408 26.33 -24.57 -40.32
N TYR A 409 26.65 -23.99 -39.13
CA TYR A 409 28.03 -23.76 -38.68
C TYR A 409 28.20 -24.36 -37.27
N LEU A 410 28.90 -25.50 -37.16
CA LEU A 410 29.06 -26.21 -35.89
C LEU A 410 30.57 -26.36 -35.54
N GLY A 411 31.04 -25.62 -34.57
CA GLY A 411 32.45 -25.67 -34.11
C GLY A 411 33.04 -24.28 -33.88
N TYR A 412 34.18 -24.25 -33.17
CA TYR A 412 34.98 -23.05 -32.98
C TYR A 412 35.34 -22.41 -34.33
N GLN A 413 34.94 -21.19 -34.58
CA GLN A 413 35.16 -20.41 -35.83
C GLN A 413 34.76 -21.18 -37.13
N ALA A 414 33.81 -22.10 -37.08
CA ALA A 414 33.25 -22.73 -38.26
C ALA A 414 32.54 -21.65 -39.13
N GLY A 415 32.95 -21.47 -40.40
CA GLY A 415 32.44 -20.45 -41.33
C GLY A 415 32.69 -19.00 -40.90
N ALA A 416 33.72 -18.72 -40.10
CA ALA A 416 33.91 -17.42 -39.45
C ALA A 416 34.08 -16.24 -40.47
N ASN A 417 34.77 -16.42 -41.55
CA ASN A 417 34.97 -15.37 -42.56
C ASN A 417 34.03 -15.49 -43.78
N LEU A 418 33.04 -16.36 -43.73
CA LEU A 418 32.07 -16.49 -44.81
C LEU A 418 31.13 -15.27 -44.82
N THR A 419 31.00 -14.58 -45.95
CA THR A 419 30.20 -13.35 -46.02
C THR A 419 28.87 -13.54 -46.76
N THR A 420 28.88 -14.07 -48.01
CA THR A 420 27.71 -14.03 -48.92
C THR A 420 27.26 -15.40 -49.45
N GLY A 421 27.95 -16.47 -49.15
CA GLY A 421 27.60 -17.81 -49.67
C GLY A 421 26.39 -18.42 -48.96
N ASN A 422 25.40 -18.90 -49.73
CA ASN A 422 24.17 -19.55 -49.17
C ASN A 422 24.33 -21.07 -49.03
N ASN A 423 23.50 -21.66 -48.19
CA ASN A 423 23.36 -23.14 -48.02
C ASN A 423 24.66 -23.85 -47.61
N ASN A 424 25.60 -23.16 -46.97
CA ASN A 424 26.87 -23.75 -46.57
C ASN A 424 26.72 -24.60 -45.31
N VAL A 425 27.41 -25.71 -45.25
CA VAL A 425 27.57 -26.56 -44.06
C VAL A 425 29.03 -26.60 -43.67
N ALA A 426 29.38 -26.13 -42.48
CA ALA A 426 30.71 -26.14 -41.92
C ALA A 426 30.65 -26.85 -40.51
N VAL A 427 31.28 -28.00 -40.40
CA VAL A 427 31.34 -28.77 -39.15
C VAL A 427 32.77 -29.06 -38.75
N GLY A 428 33.15 -28.68 -37.55
CA GLY A 428 34.49 -28.86 -37.01
C GLY A 428 35.26 -27.53 -36.80
N TYR A 429 36.34 -27.58 -36.05
CA TYR A 429 37.24 -26.44 -35.74
C TYR A 429 37.73 -25.77 -37.01
N GLY A 430 37.48 -24.48 -37.19
CA GLY A 430 37.95 -23.67 -38.30
C GLY A 430 37.49 -24.16 -39.68
N SER A 431 36.48 -25.02 -39.77
CA SER A 431 35.95 -25.46 -41.08
C SER A 431 35.39 -24.28 -41.86
N LEU A 432 35.70 -24.16 -43.16
CA LEU A 432 35.34 -23.02 -44.02
C LEU A 432 35.77 -21.65 -43.47
N SER A 433 36.69 -21.57 -42.50
CA SER A 433 37.07 -20.32 -41.84
C SER A 433 37.86 -19.36 -42.75
N THR A 434 38.37 -19.80 -43.88
CA THR A 434 39.09 -18.97 -44.89
C THR A 434 38.26 -18.70 -46.13
N CYS A 435 37.07 -19.26 -46.24
CA CYS A 435 36.14 -19.06 -47.35
C CYS A 435 35.32 -17.79 -47.19
N THR A 436 35.23 -16.94 -48.20
CA THR A 436 34.48 -15.68 -48.14
C THR A 436 33.15 -15.71 -48.90
N THR A 437 33.09 -16.42 -50.05
CA THR A 437 31.95 -16.38 -50.98
C THR A 437 31.53 -17.78 -51.50
N GLY A 438 31.77 -18.84 -50.76
CA GLY A 438 31.38 -20.20 -51.16
C GLY A 438 29.85 -20.40 -51.21
N SER A 439 29.34 -21.29 -52.08
CA SER A 439 27.94 -21.75 -52.11
C SER A 439 27.91 -23.26 -52.18
#